data_ea63c6e7c69a44414a3e279517697b38
#
_entry.id   ea63c6e7c69a44414a3e279517697b38
#
_cell.length_a   1.000
_cell.length_b   1.000
_cell.length_c   1.000
_cell.angle_alpha   90.00
_cell.angle_beta   90.00
_cell.angle_gamma   90.00
#
_symmetry.space_group_name_H-M   'P 1'
#
loop_
_entity.id
_entity.type
_entity.pdbx_description
1 polymer ?
#
loop_
_entity_poly.entity_id
_entity_poly.type
_entity_poly.pdbx_seq_one_letter_code
_entity_poly.pdbx_strand_id
1 'polypeptide(L)'
;MKLLFYIIFCSAVYSQTMDVTFRYIERPTDDFVRVFVPGTMPSGTSQDWGPNSNGVISANASSKMVYNSSTDSYEKTYSLDVGQEYLYKIHFHHNNSGTDYSWVSDPLNMNVSSDGYANSILNVTNPLFLQPARHLNSDGLVDGLSIGVSANGNIGPFTYSVGGDEPSSENYIFENSVFYVSLDPPRSLFESYDIDVSINGQWYQAYSQSALAVIEEPMPQGLQLGPNWMNGVMYVAIYAPHQPVMQLIVTDPGETGLVSDAMLMKKDTERDNTWWTEISMPNGTYDYEYLLLSGSRLPDPLSRMIVDGKTRIEIGPGGVSTVDDYNWQSDDYTRPSMDTLIIYELHIDDFAASGYAEGTFLDVVDKLDHLKELGINAIELMPITDVNWPHNWGYDPNHHLALKELYGTPGDLKYLVDQAHLRGVAVILDMVWNHVRSDGPLWKIQPDYALNPYIKVWTELNPNETQESWGAQDLDHFNAHTVDYVNQVNRILVDEYRIDGFRFDAAR
;
A
#
# COMPACT_ATOMS: atom_id res chain seq x y z
N MET A 1 64.11 -36.38 -30.78
CA MET A 1 63.77 -35.22 -29.92
C MET A 1 62.92 -34.30 -30.77
N LYS A 2 61.58 -34.43 -30.66
CA LYS A 2 60.63 -33.59 -31.37
C LYS A 2 60.28 -32.42 -30.45
N LEU A 3 60.66 -31.21 -30.85
CA LEU A 3 60.26 -29.98 -30.19
C LEU A 3 58.81 -29.66 -30.59
N LEU A 4 57.88 -29.68 -29.60
CA LEU A 4 56.50 -29.24 -29.80
C LEU A 4 56.44 -27.75 -29.47
N PHE A 5 56.21 -26.91 -30.46
CA PHE A 5 55.93 -25.48 -30.29
C PHE A 5 54.42 -25.35 -29.90
N TYR A 6 54.12 -24.96 -28.65
CA TYR A 6 52.81 -24.45 -28.27
C TYR A 6 52.75 -22.98 -28.70
N ILE A 7 51.95 -22.70 -29.72
CA ILE A 7 51.53 -21.33 -30.02
C ILE A 7 50.39 -21.00 -29.06
N ILE A 8 50.67 -20.21 -28.01
CA ILE A 8 49.66 -19.59 -27.18
C ILE A 8 49.07 -18.46 -28.02
N PHE A 9 47.88 -18.69 -28.62
CA PHE A 9 47.05 -17.59 -29.09
C PHE A 9 46.51 -16.88 -27.86
N CYS A 10 47.15 -15.78 -27.48
CA CYS A 10 46.55 -14.79 -26.62
C CYS A 10 45.52 -14.06 -27.48
N SER A 11 44.28 -14.54 -27.53
CA SER A 11 43.17 -13.76 -28.04
C SER A 11 43.02 -12.60 -27.06
N ALA A 12 43.45 -11.38 -27.51
CA ALA A 12 43.02 -10.16 -26.85
C ALA A 12 41.49 -10.18 -26.94
N VAL A 13 40.83 -10.45 -25.84
CA VAL A 13 39.39 -10.22 -25.68
C VAL A 13 39.27 -8.70 -25.69
N TYR A 14 38.93 -8.13 -26.85
CA TYR A 14 38.43 -6.76 -26.88
C TYR A 14 37.16 -6.77 -26.06
N SER A 15 37.20 -6.12 -24.90
CA SER A 15 36.02 -5.89 -24.08
C SER A 15 35.04 -5.09 -24.96
N GLN A 16 33.94 -5.71 -25.32
CA GLN A 16 32.88 -5.06 -26.07
C GLN A 16 32.05 -4.29 -25.05
N THR A 17 32.02 -2.98 -25.16
CA THR A 17 31.14 -2.13 -24.34
C THR A 17 29.78 -1.98 -24.98
N MET A 18 28.76 -1.80 -24.18
CA MET A 18 27.39 -1.53 -24.58
C MET A 18 26.84 -0.36 -23.78
N ASP A 19 26.07 0.52 -24.43
CA ASP A 19 25.39 1.63 -23.76
C ASP A 19 24.11 1.09 -23.08
N VAL A 20 24.04 1.23 -21.76
CA VAL A 20 22.91 0.83 -20.91
C VAL A 20 22.28 2.08 -20.31
N THR A 21 21.02 2.33 -20.62
CA THR A 21 20.26 3.47 -20.09
C THR A 21 19.35 3.04 -18.97
N PHE A 22 19.63 3.54 -17.78
CA PHE A 22 18.74 3.43 -16.61
C PHE A 22 17.66 4.50 -16.72
N ARG A 23 16.40 4.11 -16.44
CA ARG A 23 15.24 5.00 -16.44
C ARG A 23 14.51 4.95 -15.12
N TYR A 24 14.10 6.09 -14.63
CA TYR A 24 13.23 6.23 -13.49
C TYR A 24 12.03 7.10 -13.85
N ILE A 25 10.83 6.52 -13.75
CA ILE A 25 9.57 7.22 -13.99
C ILE A 25 9.07 7.74 -12.65
N GLU A 26 8.98 9.07 -12.53
CA GLU A 26 8.46 9.72 -11.32
C GLU A 26 6.98 9.32 -11.09
N ARG A 27 6.67 8.88 -9.87
CA ARG A 27 5.31 8.59 -9.46
C ARG A 27 4.70 9.82 -8.80
N PRO A 28 3.36 9.98 -8.79
CA PRO A 28 2.69 11.12 -8.16
C PRO A 28 2.99 11.29 -6.65
N THR A 29 3.45 10.23 -6.00
CA THR A 29 3.81 10.20 -4.58
C THR A 29 5.30 10.43 -4.32
N ASP A 30 6.12 10.57 -5.37
CA ASP A 30 7.56 10.72 -5.22
C ASP A 30 7.89 12.17 -4.86
N ASP A 31 8.52 12.37 -3.72
CA ASP A 31 8.98 13.69 -3.26
C ASP A 31 10.53 13.73 -3.30
N PHE A 32 11.07 14.02 -4.44
CA PHE A 32 12.52 14.22 -4.59
C PHE A 32 12.86 15.41 -5.48
N VAL A 33 14.02 16.00 -5.24
CA VAL A 33 14.57 17.10 -6.07
C VAL A 33 15.67 16.61 -7.02
N ARG A 34 16.25 15.42 -6.75
CA ARG A 34 17.26 14.77 -7.61
C ARG A 34 17.22 13.27 -7.42
N VAL A 35 17.45 12.56 -8.53
CA VAL A 35 17.61 11.10 -8.54
C VAL A 35 18.95 10.74 -9.16
N PHE A 36 19.56 9.67 -8.64
CA PHE A 36 20.87 9.18 -9.05
C PHE A 36 20.83 7.66 -9.19
N VAL A 37 21.69 7.09 -10.01
CA VAL A 37 21.93 5.65 -10.13
C VAL A 37 23.42 5.35 -9.89
N PRO A 38 23.88 5.44 -8.62
CA PRO A 38 25.25 5.09 -8.25
C PRO A 38 25.44 3.57 -8.23
N GLY A 39 26.66 3.13 -8.43
CA GLY A 39 26.99 1.71 -8.43
C GLY A 39 28.48 1.48 -8.69
N THR A 40 28.83 0.26 -9.01
CA THR A 40 30.20 -0.08 -9.46
C THR A 40 30.44 0.29 -10.93
N MET A 41 29.55 1.07 -11.54
CA MET A 41 29.65 1.60 -12.90
C MET A 41 30.42 2.93 -12.92
N PRO A 42 31.22 3.24 -13.93
CA PRO A 42 31.47 2.46 -15.15
C PRO A 42 32.59 1.43 -15.07
N SER A 43 33.43 1.40 -14.03
CA SER A 43 34.65 0.61 -14.00
C SER A 43 34.51 -0.78 -13.36
N GLY A 44 33.36 -1.09 -12.79
CA GLY A 44 33.11 -2.36 -12.10
C GLY A 44 33.72 -2.42 -10.69
N THR A 45 34.16 -1.31 -10.12
CA THR A 45 34.81 -1.28 -8.80
C THR A 45 34.02 -0.54 -7.75
N SER A 46 34.28 -0.79 -6.47
CA SER A 46 33.65 -0.09 -5.36
C SER A 46 33.98 1.41 -5.30
N GLN A 47 34.92 1.91 -6.11
CA GLN A 47 35.28 3.32 -6.18
C GLN A 47 34.28 4.16 -6.98
N ASP A 48 33.42 3.51 -7.78
CA ASP A 48 32.43 4.17 -8.64
C ASP A 48 31.16 4.62 -7.91
N TRP A 49 30.97 4.19 -6.66
CA TRP A 49 29.80 4.55 -5.83
C TRP A 49 29.73 6.03 -5.42
N GLY A 50 30.68 6.82 -5.78
CA GLY A 50 30.70 8.18 -5.28
C GLY A 50 31.09 9.21 -6.30
N PRO A 51 31.22 10.49 -5.93
CA PRO A 51 31.63 11.03 -4.61
C PRO A 51 30.54 10.95 -3.56
N ASN A 52 30.77 10.14 -2.53
CA ASN A 52 29.87 9.90 -1.40
C ASN A 52 30.59 10.35 -0.12
N SER A 53 29.96 11.20 0.67
CA SER A 53 30.44 11.63 1.99
C SER A 53 29.35 11.32 3.02
N ASN A 54 29.61 10.39 3.94
CA ASN A 54 28.67 9.98 4.98
C ASN A 54 27.30 9.52 4.46
N GLY A 55 27.29 8.78 3.35
CA GLY A 55 26.05 8.29 2.73
C GLY A 55 25.41 9.23 1.70
N VAL A 56 25.86 10.48 1.61
CA VAL A 56 25.31 11.50 0.70
C VAL A 56 26.09 11.54 -0.62
N ILE A 57 25.40 11.40 -1.74
CA ILE A 57 25.94 11.60 -3.08
C ILE A 57 26.01 13.11 -3.37
N SER A 58 27.12 13.57 -3.97
CA SER A 58 27.24 14.97 -4.39
C SER A 58 26.16 15.34 -5.41
N ALA A 59 25.54 16.52 -5.26
CA ALA A 59 24.52 17.03 -6.17
C ALA A 59 24.94 17.07 -7.66
N ASN A 60 26.26 17.08 -7.93
CA ASN A 60 26.85 17.09 -9.27
C ASN A 60 27.55 15.76 -9.61
N ALA A 61 27.23 14.67 -8.91
CA ALA A 61 27.81 13.37 -9.19
C ALA A 61 27.52 12.91 -10.62
N SER A 62 28.44 12.15 -11.18
CA SER A 62 28.30 11.58 -12.55
C SER A 62 27.15 10.59 -12.66
N SER A 63 26.69 10.03 -11.53
CA SER A 63 25.54 9.13 -11.43
C SER A 63 24.18 9.83 -11.47
N LYS A 64 24.15 11.18 -11.51
CA LYS A 64 22.90 11.94 -11.57
C LYS A 64 22.12 11.60 -12.85
N MET A 65 20.85 11.31 -12.69
CA MET A 65 19.90 11.12 -13.77
C MET A 65 19.37 12.48 -14.25
N VAL A 66 19.07 12.60 -15.54
CA VAL A 66 18.56 13.82 -16.17
C VAL A 66 17.15 13.54 -16.71
N TYR A 67 16.22 14.45 -16.44
CA TYR A 67 14.86 14.33 -16.96
C TYR A 67 14.84 14.46 -18.49
N ASN A 68 14.19 13.49 -19.12
CA ASN A 68 13.94 13.43 -20.56
C ASN A 68 12.43 13.57 -20.82
N SER A 69 12.02 14.72 -21.35
CA SER A 69 10.62 15.02 -21.62
C SER A 69 10.01 14.18 -22.76
N SER A 70 10.83 13.55 -23.59
CA SER A 70 10.34 12.69 -24.68
C SER A 70 9.90 11.30 -24.16
N THR A 71 10.52 10.85 -23.09
CA THR A 71 10.23 9.55 -22.45
C THR A 71 9.50 9.71 -21.11
N ASP A 72 9.26 10.95 -20.68
CA ASP A 72 8.69 11.30 -19.38
C ASP A 72 9.38 10.57 -18.22
N SER A 73 10.71 10.56 -18.24
CA SER A 73 11.53 9.83 -17.26
C SER A 73 12.86 10.51 -16.99
N TYR A 74 13.43 10.21 -15.81
CA TYR A 74 14.82 10.53 -15.51
C TYR A 74 15.71 9.44 -16.07
N GLU A 75 16.78 9.83 -16.78
CA GLU A 75 17.66 8.90 -17.50
C GLU A 75 19.13 9.10 -17.17
N LYS A 76 19.87 7.99 -17.15
CA LYS A 76 21.32 7.95 -17.09
C LYS A 76 21.85 6.79 -17.92
N THR A 77 22.72 7.11 -18.89
CA THR A 77 23.39 6.11 -19.72
C THR A 77 24.83 5.91 -19.25
N TYR A 78 25.24 4.65 -19.18
CA TYR A 78 26.63 4.22 -18.98
C TYR A 78 27.06 3.32 -20.13
N SER A 79 28.34 3.44 -20.54
CA SER A 79 28.97 2.49 -21.45
C SER A 79 29.62 1.39 -20.60
N LEU A 80 29.06 0.18 -20.60
CA LEU A 80 29.43 -0.93 -19.71
C LEU A 80 30.01 -2.10 -20.50
N ASP A 81 30.95 -2.85 -19.89
CA ASP A 81 31.59 -4.00 -20.51
C ASP A 81 30.63 -5.20 -20.55
N VAL A 82 30.45 -5.77 -21.74
CA VAL A 82 29.64 -6.98 -21.94
C VAL A 82 30.33 -8.17 -21.25
N GLY A 83 29.54 -8.96 -20.51
CA GLY A 83 30.02 -10.09 -19.73
C GLY A 83 30.44 -9.72 -18.30
N GLN A 84 30.30 -8.46 -17.90
CA GLN A 84 30.61 -7.98 -16.56
C GLN A 84 29.34 -7.85 -15.70
N GLU A 85 29.49 -8.14 -14.40
CA GLU A 85 28.49 -7.87 -13.39
C GLU A 85 28.72 -6.51 -12.75
N TYR A 86 27.65 -5.75 -12.54
CA TYR A 86 27.66 -4.45 -11.85
C TYR A 86 26.64 -4.45 -10.72
N LEU A 87 27.00 -3.78 -9.62
CA LEU A 87 26.10 -3.53 -8.49
C LEU A 87 25.65 -2.07 -8.54
N TYR A 88 24.39 -1.80 -8.25
CA TYR A 88 23.86 -0.44 -8.23
C TYR A 88 22.70 -0.27 -7.23
N LYS A 89 22.37 0.99 -6.95
CA LYS A 89 21.17 1.42 -6.22
C LYS A 89 20.56 2.66 -6.87
N ILE A 90 19.34 2.96 -6.47
CA ILE A 90 18.75 4.28 -6.73
C ILE A 90 18.95 5.13 -5.48
N HIS A 91 19.36 6.38 -5.66
CA HIS A 91 19.56 7.34 -4.58
C HIS A 91 18.79 8.61 -4.86
N PHE A 92 18.00 9.06 -3.88
CA PHE A 92 17.20 10.27 -3.97
C PHE A 92 17.73 11.35 -3.05
N HIS A 93 17.68 12.62 -3.49
CA HIS A 93 17.72 13.79 -2.61
C HIS A 93 16.32 14.35 -2.49
N HIS A 94 15.82 14.46 -1.28
CA HIS A 94 14.50 15.02 -0.97
C HIS A 94 14.57 16.54 -0.76
N ASN A 95 15.75 17.11 -0.56
CA ASN A 95 15.97 18.55 -0.47
C ASN A 95 17.15 19.05 -1.33
N ASN A 96 17.21 20.36 -1.54
CA ASN A 96 18.25 20.98 -2.37
C ASN A 96 19.66 20.93 -1.76
N SER A 97 19.80 20.80 -0.45
CA SER A 97 21.08 20.65 0.25
C SER A 97 21.64 19.23 0.17
N GLY A 98 20.80 18.21 -0.15
CA GLY A 98 21.18 16.80 -0.16
C GLY A 98 21.38 16.22 1.24
N THR A 99 20.91 16.91 2.30
CA THR A 99 21.00 16.42 3.69
C THR A 99 19.87 15.49 4.06
N ASP A 100 18.79 15.50 3.28
CA ASP A 100 17.68 14.60 3.32
C ASP A 100 17.75 13.70 2.08
N TYR A 101 17.92 12.38 2.28
CA TYR A 101 18.20 11.45 1.19
C TYR A 101 17.79 10.02 1.55
N SER A 102 17.56 9.21 0.51
CA SER A 102 17.31 7.77 0.66
C SER A 102 18.09 6.93 -0.35
N TRP A 103 18.30 5.66 0.00
CA TRP A 103 18.91 4.63 -0.82
C TRP A 103 17.95 3.46 -0.98
N VAL A 104 17.62 3.10 -2.20
CA VAL A 104 16.72 2.00 -2.48
C VAL A 104 17.33 1.04 -3.51
N SER A 105 17.07 -0.25 -3.37
CA SER A 105 17.30 -1.20 -4.45
C SER A 105 16.35 -0.90 -5.60
N ASP A 106 16.73 -1.25 -6.82
CA ASP A 106 15.84 -1.09 -7.96
C ASP A 106 14.63 -2.02 -7.79
N PRO A 107 13.40 -1.47 -7.62
CA PRO A 107 12.21 -2.29 -7.37
C PRO A 107 11.82 -3.17 -8.57
N LEU A 108 12.35 -2.86 -9.75
CA LEU A 108 12.14 -3.65 -10.96
C LEU A 108 13.21 -4.73 -11.15
N ASN A 109 14.27 -4.74 -10.33
CA ASN A 109 15.34 -5.73 -10.39
C ASN A 109 15.36 -6.58 -9.12
N MET A 110 14.71 -7.74 -9.17
CA MET A 110 14.63 -8.69 -8.04
C MET A 110 15.97 -9.37 -7.73
N ASN A 111 17.01 -9.21 -8.58
CA ASN A 111 18.31 -9.80 -8.37
C ASN A 111 19.15 -8.86 -7.50
N VAL A 112 19.29 -9.18 -6.22
CA VAL A 112 20.00 -8.36 -5.23
C VAL A 112 21.13 -9.11 -4.58
N SER A 113 22.16 -8.37 -4.13
CA SER A 113 23.34 -8.93 -3.47
C SER A 113 23.00 -9.49 -2.09
N SER A 114 23.64 -10.59 -1.72
CA SER A 114 23.48 -11.24 -0.40
C SER A 114 24.44 -10.68 0.67
N ASP A 115 25.10 -9.56 0.40
CA ASP A 115 26.14 -8.96 1.26
C ASP A 115 25.59 -8.11 2.43
N GLY A 116 24.27 -8.11 2.61
CA GLY A 116 23.57 -7.33 3.64
C GLY A 116 23.27 -5.87 3.23
N TYR A 117 23.73 -5.44 2.06
CA TYR A 117 23.41 -4.11 1.51
C TYR A 117 22.26 -4.16 0.50
N ALA A 118 21.85 -5.33 0.04
CA ALA A 118 20.79 -5.53 -0.95
C ALA A 118 20.96 -4.65 -2.20
N ASN A 119 22.18 -4.61 -2.75
CA ASN A 119 22.44 -3.88 -3.98
C ASN A 119 21.81 -4.61 -5.17
N SER A 120 21.19 -3.89 -6.10
CA SER A 120 20.68 -4.49 -7.33
C SER A 120 21.82 -4.97 -8.21
N ILE A 121 21.70 -6.15 -8.81
CA ILE A 121 22.72 -6.80 -9.64
C ILE A 121 22.34 -6.67 -11.11
N LEU A 122 23.25 -6.10 -11.93
CA LEU A 122 23.12 -6.01 -13.38
C LEU A 122 24.19 -6.86 -14.05
N ASN A 123 23.79 -7.92 -14.75
CA ASN A 123 24.66 -8.70 -15.62
C ASN A 123 24.54 -8.19 -17.05
N VAL A 124 25.60 -7.60 -17.60
CA VAL A 124 25.57 -6.99 -18.94
C VAL A 124 25.78 -8.06 -20.01
N THR A 125 24.73 -8.33 -20.76
CA THR A 125 24.72 -9.25 -21.92
C THR A 125 24.49 -8.47 -23.21
N ASN A 126 24.71 -9.07 -24.36
CA ASN A 126 24.40 -8.44 -25.67
C ASN A 126 23.52 -9.39 -26.51
N PRO A 127 22.23 -9.16 -26.67
CA PRO A 127 21.44 -8.06 -26.11
C PRO A 127 21.21 -8.22 -24.61
N LEU A 128 20.94 -7.11 -23.94
CA LEU A 128 20.50 -7.06 -22.53
C LEU A 128 19.01 -6.78 -22.50
N PHE A 129 18.26 -7.63 -21.81
CA PHE A 129 16.85 -7.43 -21.49
C PHE A 129 16.73 -6.97 -20.04
N LEU A 130 16.08 -5.83 -19.83
CA LEU A 130 15.80 -5.29 -18.51
C LEU A 130 14.43 -5.80 -18.05
N GLN A 131 14.27 -5.98 -16.74
CA GLN A 131 13.05 -6.55 -16.18
C GLN A 131 11.80 -5.78 -16.60
N PRO A 132 10.75 -6.48 -17.01
CA PRO A 132 9.58 -5.85 -17.57
C PRO A 132 8.65 -5.29 -16.50
N ALA A 133 7.94 -4.20 -16.88
CA ALA A 133 6.71 -3.86 -16.23
C ALA A 133 5.58 -4.76 -16.78
N ARG A 134 4.81 -5.37 -15.86
CA ARG A 134 3.62 -6.15 -16.19
C ARG A 134 2.42 -5.23 -16.30
N HIS A 135 1.59 -5.45 -17.32
CA HIS A 135 0.29 -4.81 -17.45
C HIS A 135 -0.78 -5.84 -17.06
N LEU A 136 -1.63 -5.48 -16.11
CA LEU A 136 -2.72 -6.35 -15.65
C LEU A 136 -4.04 -5.84 -16.21
N ASN A 137 -4.87 -6.75 -16.72
CA ASN A 137 -6.24 -6.45 -17.10
C ASN A 137 -7.18 -6.41 -15.89
N SER A 138 -8.46 -6.13 -16.13
CA SER A 138 -9.49 -6.07 -15.06
C SER A 138 -9.68 -7.39 -14.30
N ASP A 139 -9.29 -8.52 -14.90
CA ASP A 139 -9.40 -9.85 -14.29
C ASP A 139 -8.13 -10.24 -13.52
N GLY A 140 -7.13 -9.32 -13.43
CA GLY A 140 -5.86 -9.54 -12.77
C GLY A 140 -4.91 -10.48 -13.52
N LEU A 141 -5.16 -10.72 -14.79
CA LEU A 141 -4.26 -11.47 -15.66
C LEU A 141 -3.26 -10.53 -16.33
N VAL A 142 -2.05 -11.02 -16.59
CA VAL A 142 -1.04 -10.28 -17.35
C VAL A 142 -1.43 -10.30 -18.82
N ASP A 143 -1.86 -9.19 -19.35
CA ASP A 143 -2.26 -9.01 -20.76
C ASP A 143 -1.18 -8.31 -21.59
N GLY A 144 -0.11 -7.84 -20.96
CA GLY A 144 1.01 -7.23 -21.66
C GLY A 144 2.26 -7.08 -20.80
N LEU A 145 3.37 -6.85 -21.46
CA LEU A 145 4.68 -6.62 -20.86
C LEU A 145 5.43 -5.52 -21.60
N SER A 146 6.16 -4.69 -20.84
CA SER A 146 7.11 -3.71 -21.37
C SER A 146 8.52 -4.17 -20.98
N ILE A 147 9.34 -4.59 -21.93
CA ILE A 147 10.69 -5.10 -21.70
C ILE A 147 11.70 -4.11 -22.25
N GLY A 148 12.57 -3.57 -21.39
CA GLY A 148 13.68 -2.76 -21.84
C GLY A 148 14.70 -3.59 -22.60
N VAL A 149 15.17 -3.13 -23.76
CA VAL A 149 16.17 -3.82 -24.58
C VAL A 149 17.33 -2.89 -24.89
N SER A 150 18.52 -3.31 -24.47
CA SER A 150 19.78 -2.67 -24.89
C SER A 150 20.58 -3.64 -25.73
N ALA A 151 21.06 -3.21 -26.89
CA ALA A 151 21.90 -4.04 -27.75
C ALA A 151 22.82 -3.19 -28.62
N ASN A 152 23.97 -3.75 -28.99
CA ASN A 152 24.84 -3.13 -29.96
C ASN A 152 24.35 -3.45 -31.40
N GLY A 153 24.22 -2.41 -32.23
CA GLY A 153 23.84 -2.52 -33.63
C GLY A 153 22.38 -2.27 -33.91
N ASN A 154 21.95 -2.59 -35.13
CA ASN A 154 20.56 -2.41 -35.55
C ASN A 154 19.68 -3.51 -34.95
N ILE A 155 18.68 -3.13 -34.19
CA ILE A 155 17.78 -4.06 -33.49
C ILE A 155 16.51 -4.21 -34.33
N GLY A 156 16.23 -5.44 -34.78
CA GLY A 156 14.99 -5.82 -35.47
C GLY A 156 15.19 -6.43 -36.85
N PRO A 157 14.22 -7.10 -37.45
CA PRO A 157 12.88 -7.30 -36.92
C PRO A 157 12.84 -8.24 -35.73
N PHE A 158 11.80 -8.09 -34.91
CA PHE A 158 11.52 -8.95 -33.75
C PHE A 158 10.55 -10.07 -34.15
N THR A 159 10.75 -11.24 -33.51
CA THR A 159 9.78 -12.30 -33.40
C THR A 159 9.81 -12.74 -31.93
N TYR A 160 8.68 -13.08 -31.35
CA TYR A 160 8.64 -13.52 -29.95
C TYR A 160 7.78 -14.77 -29.79
N SER A 161 8.04 -15.51 -28.71
CA SER A 161 7.28 -16.68 -28.27
C SER A 161 7.02 -16.56 -26.78
N VAL A 162 5.85 -16.98 -26.33
CA VAL A 162 5.43 -16.98 -24.93
C VAL A 162 5.18 -18.40 -24.48
N GLY A 163 5.91 -18.86 -23.46
CA GLY A 163 5.74 -20.19 -22.90
C GLY A 163 5.94 -21.35 -23.88
N GLY A 164 6.68 -21.13 -24.98
CA GLY A 164 6.89 -22.11 -26.04
C GLY A 164 5.77 -22.16 -27.09
N ASP A 165 4.87 -21.18 -27.11
CA ASP A 165 3.85 -21.02 -28.16
C ASP A 165 4.52 -20.79 -29.52
N GLU A 166 3.76 -20.92 -30.63
CA GLU A 166 4.26 -20.63 -31.97
C GLU A 166 4.75 -19.19 -32.06
N PRO A 167 5.92 -18.94 -32.68
CA PRO A 167 6.49 -17.61 -32.75
C PRO A 167 5.61 -16.61 -33.50
N SER A 168 5.43 -15.43 -32.91
CA SER A 168 4.68 -14.32 -33.49
C SER A 168 5.59 -13.15 -33.85
N SER A 169 5.30 -12.46 -34.94
CA SER A 169 5.88 -11.17 -35.32
C SER A 169 4.83 -10.05 -35.33
N GLU A 170 3.65 -10.32 -34.75
CA GLU A 170 2.53 -9.41 -34.59
C GLU A 170 2.32 -9.06 -33.13
N ASN A 171 1.49 -8.06 -32.86
CA ASN A 171 1.08 -7.65 -31.51
C ASN A 171 2.26 -7.21 -30.60
N TYR A 172 3.26 -6.58 -31.18
CA TYR A 172 4.32 -5.90 -30.42
C TYR A 172 4.57 -4.48 -30.96
N ILE A 173 5.10 -3.64 -30.09
CA ILE A 173 5.62 -2.31 -30.42
C ILE A 173 7.05 -2.21 -29.90
N PHE A 174 7.97 -1.69 -30.69
CA PHE A 174 9.32 -1.38 -30.24
C PHE A 174 9.59 0.12 -30.40
N GLU A 175 9.66 0.80 -29.30
CA GLU A 175 9.85 2.25 -29.23
C GLU A 175 10.76 2.62 -28.06
N ASN A 176 11.66 3.59 -28.25
CA ASN A 176 12.54 4.11 -27.21
C ASN A 176 13.31 3.02 -26.45
N SER A 177 13.76 1.99 -27.14
CA SER A 177 14.44 0.82 -26.55
C SER A 177 13.56 0.01 -25.60
N VAL A 178 12.24 0.09 -25.71
CA VAL A 178 11.30 -0.75 -24.99
C VAL A 178 10.51 -1.61 -25.98
N PHE A 179 10.47 -2.90 -25.72
CA PHE A 179 9.69 -3.87 -26.43
C PHE A 179 8.38 -4.10 -25.67
N TYR A 180 7.29 -3.63 -26.24
CA TYR A 180 5.94 -3.83 -25.71
C TYR A 180 5.32 -5.04 -26.41
N VAL A 181 4.90 -6.03 -25.65
CA VAL A 181 4.22 -7.22 -26.16
C VAL A 181 2.85 -7.37 -25.51
N SER A 182 1.82 -7.62 -26.32
CA SER A 182 0.50 -8.01 -25.81
C SER A 182 0.42 -9.52 -25.72
N LEU A 183 -0.10 -10.03 -24.61
CA LEU A 183 -0.28 -11.46 -24.34
C LEU A 183 -1.74 -11.83 -24.68
N ASP A 184 -1.92 -12.67 -25.69
CA ASP A 184 -3.22 -13.18 -26.12
C ASP A 184 -3.11 -14.71 -26.31
N PRO A 185 -3.76 -15.53 -25.46
CA PRO A 185 -4.53 -15.12 -24.28
C PRO A 185 -3.66 -14.54 -23.16
N PRO A 186 -4.26 -13.69 -22.26
CA PRO A 186 -3.60 -13.21 -21.07
C PRO A 186 -3.11 -14.35 -20.16
N ARG A 187 -2.00 -14.15 -19.45
CA ARG A 187 -1.35 -15.16 -18.61
C ARG A 187 -1.61 -14.93 -17.13
N SER A 188 -1.72 -16.02 -16.39
CA SER A 188 -1.87 -15.96 -14.93
C SER A 188 -0.53 -15.65 -14.24
N LEU A 189 -0.57 -14.91 -13.13
CA LEU A 189 0.59 -14.75 -12.24
C LEU A 189 0.97 -16.05 -11.51
N PHE A 190 0.09 -17.04 -11.49
CA PHE A 190 0.32 -18.36 -10.90
C PHE A 190 0.88 -19.39 -11.89
N GLU A 191 1.19 -18.96 -13.10
CA GLU A 191 1.85 -19.78 -14.11
C GLU A 191 3.30 -19.36 -14.27
N SER A 192 4.17 -20.35 -14.54
CA SER A 192 5.53 -20.09 -14.99
C SER A 192 5.54 -20.05 -16.51
N TYR A 193 6.12 -19.02 -17.08
CA TYR A 193 6.35 -18.94 -18.51
C TYR A 193 7.56 -18.09 -18.84
N ASP A 194 8.18 -18.38 -19.97
CA ASP A 194 9.28 -17.60 -20.51
C ASP A 194 8.78 -16.79 -21.70
N ILE A 195 9.42 -15.66 -21.95
CA ILE A 195 9.29 -14.93 -23.20
C ILE A 195 10.63 -14.95 -23.88
N ASP A 196 10.67 -15.64 -25.02
CA ASP A 196 11.81 -15.67 -25.91
C ASP A 196 11.61 -14.66 -27.02
N VAL A 197 12.66 -13.90 -27.32
CA VAL A 197 12.64 -12.88 -28.38
C VAL A 197 13.74 -13.19 -29.38
N SER A 198 13.41 -13.27 -30.64
CA SER A 198 14.38 -13.35 -31.73
C SER A 198 14.71 -11.95 -32.23
N ILE A 199 15.99 -11.62 -32.24
CA ILE A 199 16.54 -10.40 -32.84
C ILE A 199 17.44 -10.82 -33.99
N ASN A 200 17.11 -10.35 -35.19
CA ASN A 200 17.85 -10.71 -36.42
C ASN A 200 18.00 -12.23 -36.62
N GLY A 201 16.99 -13.00 -36.22
CA GLY A 201 16.97 -14.47 -36.38
C GLY A 201 17.68 -15.25 -35.27
N GLN A 202 18.27 -14.61 -34.30
CA GLN A 202 18.84 -15.27 -33.09
C GLN A 202 17.88 -15.13 -31.91
N TRP A 203 17.60 -16.24 -31.23
CA TRP A 203 16.69 -16.32 -30.10
C TRP A 203 17.41 -16.04 -28.79
N TYR A 204 16.73 -15.32 -27.88
CA TYR A 204 17.17 -14.97 -26.53
C TYR A 204 16.01 -15.08 -25.58
N GLN A 205 16.23 -15.60 -24.38
CA GLN A 205 15.28 -15.52 -23.29
C GLN A 205 15.25 -14.07 -22.78
N ALA A 206 14.18 -13.37 -23.10
CA ALA A 206 14.01 -11.94 -22.75
C ALA A 206 13.40 -11.78 -21.36
N TYR A 207 12.60 -12.75 -20.92
CA TYR A 207 11.94 -12.73 -19.62
C TYR A 207 11.59 -14.14 -19.14
N SER A 208 11.61 -14.32 -17.85
CA SER A 208 11.13 -15.55 -17.19
C SER A 208 10.21 -15.17 -16.03
N GLN A 209 8.99 -15.67 -16.06
CA GLN A 209 8.01 -15.56 -14.99
C GLN A 209 8.04 -16.82 -14.17
N SER A 210 8.37 -16.70 -12.89
CA SER A 210 8.10 -17.77 -11.93
C SER A 210 6.67 -17.66 -11.43
N ALA A 211 5.98 -18.78 -11.26
CA ALA A 211 4.67 -18.82 -10.66
C ALA A 211 4.71 -18.23 -9.25
N LEU A 212 3.78 -17.32 -8.93
CA LEU A 212 3.57 -16.90 -7.56
C LEU A 212 3.00 -18.07 -6.76
N ALA A 213 3.59 -18.37 -5.60
CA ALA A 213 3.07 -19.37 -4.68
C ALA A 213 2.37 -18.63 -3.51
N VAL A 214 1.08 -18.86 -3.35
CA VAL A 214 0.35 -18.44 -2.14
C VAL A 214 0.73 -19.38 -1.02
N ILE A 215 1.20 -18.84 0.10
CA ILE A 215 1.47 -19.61 1.32
C ILE A 215 0.13 -19.81 2.03
N GLU A 216 -0.26 -21.06 2.23
CA GLU A 216 -1.44 -21.43 3.02
C GLU A 216 -0.96 -21.88 4.41
N GLU A 217 -1.37 -21.11 5.43
CA GLU A 217 -0.93 -21.32 6.81
C GLU A 217 -2.04 -20.84 7.77
N PRO A 218 -2.35 -21.60 8.84
CA PRO A 218 -3.38 -21.16 9.79
C PRO A 218 -2.96 -19.86 10.47
N MET A 219 -3.90 -18.91 10.54
CA MET A 219 -3.69 -17.68 11.28
C MET A 219 -3.47 -17.97 12.76
N PRO A 220 -2.49 -17.33 13.44
CA PRO A 220 -2.28 -17.54 14.86
C PRO A 220 -3.54 -17.39 15.70
N GLN A 221 -3.72 -18.30 16.66
CA GLN A 221 -4.91 -18.33 17.51
C GLN A 221 -5.04 -17.03 18.32
N GLY A 222 -6.23 -16.46 18.33
CA GLY A 222 -6.54 -15.20 19.07
C GLY A 222 -6.48 -13.95 18.23
N LEU A 223 -5.92 -14.00 17.01
CA LEU A 223 -5.95 -12.84 16.11
C LEU A 223 -7.37 -12.58 15.59
N GLN A 224 -7.69 -11.30 15.46
CA GLN A 224 -8.92 -10.79 14.83
C GLN A 224 -8.59 -10.20 13.44
N LEU A 225 -9.60 -9.85 12.67
CA LEU A 225 -9.40 -9.03 11.48
C LEU A 225 -8.90 -7.63 11.89
N GLY A 226 -8.17 -6.97 10.99
CA GLY A 226 -7.53 -5.69 11.24
C GLY A 226 -6.13 -5.82 11.86
N PRO A 227 -5.58 -4.71 12.36
CA PRO A 227 -4.27 -4.68 13.01
C PRO A 227 -4.33 -5.31 14.42
N ASN A 228 -3.37 -6.20 14.70
CA ASN A 228 -3.23 -6.88 15.98
C ASN A 228 -1.80 -6.80 16.47
N TRP A 229 -1.61 -6.74 17.79
CA TRP A 229 -0.31 -6.84 18.41
C TRP A 229 -0.26 -8.05 19.35
N MET A 230 0.65 -8.96 19.09
CA MET A 230 0.79 -10.16 19.90
C MET A 230 2.26 -10.56 20.02
N ASN A 231 2.72 -10.76 21.27
CA ASN A 231 4.09 -11.21 21.57
C ASN A 231 5.22 -10.35 20.94
N GLY A 232 5.01 -9.04 20.82
CA GLY A 232 6.00 -8.12 20.23
C GLY A 232 6.04 -8.10 18.71
N VAL A 233 5.03 -8.70 18.06
CA VAL A 233 4.89 -8.73 16.60
C VAL A 233 3.54 -8.13 16.22
N MET A 234 3.54 -7.30 15.19
CA MET A 234 2.32 -6.82 14.56
C MET A 234 1.81 -7.84 13.55
N TYR A 235 0.54 -8.12 13.60
CA TYR A 235 -0.18 -8.90 12.61
C TYR A 235 -1.26 -8.05 11.99
N VAL A 236 -1.49 -8.25 10.71
CA VAL A 236 -2.65 -7.70 10.00
C VAL A 236 -3.42 -8.83 9.34
N ALA A 237 -4.74 -8.75 9.39
CA ALA A 237 -5.61 -9.74 8.78
C ALA A 237 -6.84 -9.08 8.14
N ILE A 238 -7.25 -9.59 6.99
CA ILE A 238 -8.40 -9.09 6.24
C ILE A 238 -9.21 -10.25 5.66
N TYR A 239 -10.53 -10.12 5.71
CA TYR A 239 -11.42 -10.98 4.95
C TYR A 239 -11.59 -10.41 3.53
N ALA A 240 -11.09 -11.14 2.54
CA ALA A 240 -11.08 -10.71 1.15
C ALA A 240 -11.48 -11.86 0.21
N PRO A 241 -12.81 -12.07 0.03
CA PRO A 241 -13.32 -13.13 -0.83
C PRO A 241 -12.97 -12.85 -2.30
N HIS A 242 -12.88 -13.93 -3.07
CA HIS A 242 -12.60 -13.89 -4.50
C HIS A 242 -11.24 -13.26 -4.88
N GLN A 243 -10.38 -12.96 -3.89
CA GLN A 243 -9.02 -12.53 -4.18
C GLN A 243 -8.11 -13.76 -4.32
N PRO A 244 -7.45 -13.93 -5.48
CA PRO A 244 -6.51 -15.04 -5.67
C PRO A 244 -5.20 -14.83 -4.94
N VAL A 245 -4.85 -13.58 -4.64
CA VAL A 245 -3.67 -13.15 -3.89
C VAL A 245 -3.95 -11.84 -3.19
N MET A 246 -3.37 -11.64 -2.02
CA MET A 246 -3.36 -10.38 -1.30
C MET A 246 -1.93 -9.98 -0.99
N GLN A 247 -1.65 -8.70 -1.07
CA GLN A 247 -0.36 -8.13 -0.72
C GLN A 247 -0.56 -7.00 0.29
N LEU A 248 0.45 -6.76 1.10
CA LEU A 248 0.51 -5.65 2.04
C LEU A 248 1.66 -4.71 1.65
N ILE A 249 1.39 -3.43 1.58
CA ILE A 249 2.40 -2.38 1.43
C ILE A 249 2.48 -1.63 2.76
N VAL A 250 3.68 -1.47 3.29
CA VAL A 250 3.93 -0.69 4.50
C VAL A 250 4.88 0.44 4.15
N THR A 251 4.58 1.65 4.61
CA THR A 251 5.40 2.84 4.40
C THR A 251 5.70 3.50 5.73
N ASP A 252 6.93 4.03 5.88
CA ASP A 252 7.30 4.90 6.98
C ASP A 252 7.07 6.37 6.53
N PRO A 253 6.09 7.09 7.09
CA PRO A 253 5.83 8.46 6.69
C PRO A 253 6.94 9.44 7.12
N GLY A 254 7.83 9.04 8.04
CA GLY A 254 9.00 9.82 8.47
C GLY A 254 10.21 9.65 7.55
N GLU A 255 10.27 8.56 6.79
CA GLU A 255 11.28 8.29 5.78
C GLU A 255 10.64 8.40 4.39
N THR A 256 10.69 9.58 3.81
CA THR A 256 10.14 9.83 2.47
C THR A 256 10.78 8.90 1.45
N GLY A 257 10.01 7.97 0.91
CA GLY A 257 10.39 7.15 -0.24
C GLY A 257 10.64 5.65 0.00
N LEU A 258 10.60 5.14 1.23
CA LEU A 258 10.59 3.70 1.46
C LEU A 258 9.18 3.16 1.29
N VAL A 259 8.82 2.84 0.06
CA VAL A 259 7.78 1.85 -0.18
C VAL A 259 8.43 0.50 0.10
N SER A 260 8.01 -0.20 1.16
CA SER A 260 8.37 -1.60 1.28
C SER A 260 7.85 -2.33 0.04
N ASP A 261 8.62 -3.26 -0.48
CA ASP A 261 8.10 -4.15 -1.51
C ASP A 261 6.76 -4.73 -1.05
N ALA A 262 5.80 -4.83 -1.96
CA ALA A 262 4.50 -5.39 -1.63
C ALA A 262 4.70 -6.83 -1.14
N MET A 263 4.46 -7.06 0.16
CA MET A 263 4.61 -8.36 0.80
C MET A 263 3.42 -9.26 0.48
N LEU A 264 3.69 -10.49 0.02
CA LEU A 264 2.63 -11.48 -0.12
C LEU A 264 2.05 -11.84 1.25
N MET A 265 0.73 -11.80 1.37
CA MET A 265 0.02 -12.27 2.54
C MET A 265 -0.19 -13.79 2.47
N LYS A 266 -0.30 -14.42 3.63
CA LYS A 266 -0.62 -15.83 3.80
C LYS A 266 -2.15 -15.98 3.76
N LYS A 267 -2.63 -17.06 3.13
CA LYS A 267 -4.06 -17.43 3.17
C LYS A 267 -4.31 -18.32 4.37
N ASP A 268 -5.30 -17.97 5.18
CA ASP A 268 -5.67 -18.77 6.34
C ASP A 268 -6.29 -20.10 5.90
N THR A 269 -5.85 -21.21 6.51
CA THR A 269 -6.36 -22.56 6.22
C THR A 269 -7.61 -22.92 7.05
N GLU A 270 -7.92 -22.16 8.09
CA GLU A 270 -9.04 -22.41 9.00
C GLU A 270 -10.21 -21.43 8.79
N ARG A 271 -9.95 -20.24 8.28
CA ARG A 271 -10.94 -19.19 7.99
C ARG A 271 -10.95 -18.91 6.50
N ASP A 272 -11.98 -19.37 5.83
CA ASP A 272 -12.10 -19.21 4.38
C ASP A 272 -12.01 -17.71 3.98
N ASN A 273 -11.34 -17.46 2.85
CA ASN A 273 -11.13 -16.11 2.29
C ASN A 273 -10.46 -15.08 3.23
N THR A 274 -9.79 -15.55 4.28
CA THR A 274 -9.04 -14.70 5.20
C THR A 274 -7.56 -14.69 4.82
N TRP A 275 -6.97 -13.50 4.80
CA TRP A 275 -5.58 -13.26 4.50
C TRP A 275 -4.90 -12.59 5.68
N TRP A 276 -3.68 -12.99 5.99
CA TRP A 276 -2.94 -12.44 7.12
C TRP A 276 -1.43 -12.39 6.85
N THR A 277 -0.74 -11.53 7.56
CA THR A 277 0.72 -11.53 7.59
C THR A 277 1.23 -10.93 8.89
N GLU A 278 2.49 -11.20 9.20
CA GLU A 278 3.22 -10.65 10.34
C GLU A 278 4.23 -9.61 9.87
N ILE A 279 4.41 -8.57 10.67
CA ILE A 279 5.34 -7.49 10.38
C ILE A 279 6.17 -7.23 11.64
N SER A 280 7.49 -7.40 11.53
CA SER A 280 8.43 -6.99 12.57
C SER A 280 8.92 -5.59 12.28
N MET A 281 8.52 -4.62 13.11
CA MET A 281 8.87 -3.22 12.93
C MET A 281 9.39 -2.63 14.23
N PRO A 282 10.39 -1.72 14.16
CA PRO A 282 10.78 -0.91 15.32
C PRO A 282 9.64 0.01 15.74
N ASN A 283 9.79 0.63 16.94
CA ASN A 283 8.86 1.68 17.37
C ASN A 283 8.87 2.84 16.37
N GLY A 284 7.69 3.32 16.00
CA GLY A 284 7.53 4.38 15.02
C GLY A 284 6.10 4.49 14.51
N THR A 285 5.87 5.45 13.63
CA THR A 285 4.60 5.65 12.92
C THR A 285 4.72 5.01 11.54
N TYR A 286 3.72 4.24 11.16
CA TYR A 286 3.69 3.53 9.86
C TYR A 286 2.34 3.67 9.21
N ASP A 287 2.34 3.74 7.89
CA ASP A 287 1.15 3.66 7.07
C ASP A 287 1.13 2.33 6.32
N TYR A 288 -0.01 1.67 6.26
CA TYR A 288 -0.15 0.49 5.43
C TYR A 288 -1.44 0.49 4.60
N GLU A 289 -1.40 -0.26 3.52
CA GLU A 289 -2.53 -0.51 2.64
C GLU A 289 -2.47 -1.92 2.06
N TYR A 290 -3.63 -2.50 1.79
CA TYR A 290 -3.72 -3.75 1.06
C TYR A 290 -3.66 -3.47 -0.44
N LEU A 291 -2.96 -4.32 -1.16
CA LEU A 291 -2.86 -4.28 -2.61
C LEU A 291 -3.54 -5.53 -3.19
N LEU A 292 -4.59 -5.31 -3.97
CA LEU A 292 -5.28 -6.36 -4.72
C LEU A 292 -4.53 -6.70 -6.01
N LEU A 293 -4.79 -7.89 -6.56
CA LEU A 293 -4.22 -8.30 -7.85
C LEU A 293 -4.56 -7.33 -8.99
N SER A 294 -5.74 -6.71 -8.93
CA SER A 294 -6.16 -5.65 -9.88
C SER A 294 -5.28 -4.39 -9.86
N GLY A 295 -4.37 -4.26 -8.90
CA GLY A 295 -3.62 -3.04 -8.63
C GLY A 295 -4.37 -2.03 -7.75
N SER A 296 -5.63 -2.30 -7.39
CA SER A 296 -6.38 -1.47 -6.46
C SER A 296 -5.79 -1.52 -5.06
N ARG A 297 -5.73 -0.37 -4.41
CA ARG A 297 -5.23 -0.21 -3.04
C ARG A 297 -6.36 0.21 -2.14
N LEU A 298 -6.38 -0.34 -0.94
CA LEU A 298 -7.39 -0.01 0.06
C LEU A 298 -6.80 -0.02 1.47
N PRO A 299 -7.25 0.91 2.33
CA PRO A 299 -6.92 0.86 3.75
C PRO A 299 -7.65 -0.30 4.43
N ASP A 300 -7.22 -0.60 5.64
CA ASP A 300 -7.86 -1.64 6.45
C ASP A 300 -9.30 -1.24 6.82
N PRO A 301 -10.30 -2.09 6.58
CA PRO A 301 -11.69 -1.83 7.01
C PRO A 301 -11.84 -1.58 8.52
N LEU A 302 -10.90 -2.09 9.33
CA LEU A 302 -10.86 -1.93 10.78
C LEU A 302 -9.79 -0.95 11.25
N SER A 303 -9.36 -0.06 10.35
CA SER A 303 -8.49 1.05 10.70
C SER A 303 -9.11 1.96 11.77
N ARG A 304 -8.29 2.44 12.71
CA ARG A 304 -8.68 3.48 13.69
C ARG A 304 -8.40 4.88 13.15
N MET A 305 -7.47 5.00 12.21
CA MET A 305 -7.05 6.27 11.65
C MET A 305 -6.65 6.08 10.18
N ILE A 306 -7.17 6.94 9.33
CA ILE A 306 -6.80 7.02 7.91
C ILE A 306 -6.07 8.34 7.68
N VAL A 307 -4.93 8.29 7.03
CA VAL A 307 -4.17 9.46 6.60
C VAL A 307 -3.77 9.24 5.13
N ASP A 308 -4.08 10.19 4.27
CA ASP A 308 -3.82 10.09 2.83
C ASP A 308 -4.33 8.77 2.19
N GLY A 309 -5.49 8.30 2.66
CA GLY A 309 -6.12 7.07 2.16
C GLY A 309 -5.49 5.76 2.62
N LYS A 310 -4.54 5.80 3.56
CA LYS A 310 -3.84 4.63 4.14
C LYS A 310 -4.18 4.47 5.61
N THR A 311 -4.09 3.25 6.10
CA THR A 311 -4.21 2.97 7.53
C THR A 311 -2.96 3.41 8.25
N ARG A 312 -3.08 4.35 9.18
CA ARG A 312 -1.98 4.76 10.06
C ARG A 312 -1.99 4.00 11.37
N ILE A 313 -0.82 3.55 11.79
CA ILE A 313 -0.55 2.92 13.07
C ILE A 313 0.66 3.55 13.73
N GLU A 314 0.66 3.55 15.05
CA GLU A 314 1.81 3.90 15.86
C GLU A 314 2.26 2.68 16.67
N ILE A 315 3.53 2.31 16.59
CA ILE A 315 4.13 1.23 17.37
C ILE A 315 4.97 1.84 18.46
N GLY A 316 4.58 1.62 19.70
CA GLY A 316 5.29 2.06 20.89
C GLY A 316 5.92 0.90 21.67
N PRO A 317 6.59 1.16 22.82
CA PRO A 317 7.25 0.12 23.64
C PRO A 317 6.29 -0.94 24.19
N GLY A 318 4.99 -0.64 24.25
CA GLY A 318 3.93 -1.54 24.74
C GLY A 318 3.15 -2.24 23.63
N GLY A 319 3.41 -1.89 22.37
CA GLY A 319 2.65 -2.41 21.22
C GLY A 319 2.13 -1.33 20.29
N VAL A 320 1.07 -1.61 19.55
CA VAL A 320 0.40 -0.65 18.66
C VAL A 320 -0.37 0.35 19.52
N SER A 321 0.10 1.58 19.62
CA SER A 321 -0.47 2.62 20.51
C SER A 321 -1.87 3.06 20.09
N THR A 322 -2.24 2.86 18.83
CA THR A 322 -3.61 3.10 18.36
C THR A 322 -4.63 2.14 18.98
N VAL A 323 -4.18 1.09 19.66
CA VAL A 323 -5.06 0.04 20.15
C VAL A 323 -5.23 0.06 21.67
N ASP A 324 -4.21 0.23 22.52
CA ASP A 324 -4.40 -0.16 23.92
C ASP A 324 -3.56 0.51 25.03
N ASP A 325 -2.90 1.64 24.85
CA ASP A 325 -2.08 2.19 25.93
C ASP A 325 -2.58 3.50 26.56
N TYR A 326 -3.86 3.85 26.34
CA TYR A 326 -4.45 5.01 27.00
C TYR A 326 -4.63 4.75 28.50
N ASN A 327 -4.07 5.62 29.35
CA ASN A 327 -4.17 5.52 30.80
C ASN A 327 -5.46 6.20 31.30
N TRP A 328 -6.54 5.43 31.39
CA TRP A 328 -7.84 5.89 31.87
C TRP A 328 -7.80 6.39 33.30
N GLN A 329 -8.44 7.53 33.56
CA GLN A 329 -8.55 8.14 34.89
C GLN A 329 -9.94 7.96 35.49
N SER A 330 -10.91 7.50 34.69
CA SER A 330 -12.33 7.39 35.06
C SER A 330 -12.74 5.95 35.39
N ASP A 331 -11.86 5.14 35.99
CA ASP A 331 -12.16 3.74 36.33
C ASP A 331 -13.34 3.55 37.29
N ASP A 332 -13.64 4.55 38.13
CA ASP A 332 -14.75 4.57 39.06
C ASP A 332 -16.06 5.08 38.43
N TYR A 333 -16.07 5.39 37.13
CA TYR A 333 -17.24 5.91 36.46
C TYR A 333 -18.38 4.91 36.45
N THR A 334 -19.58 5.40 36.72
CA THR A 334 -20.83 4.64 36.61
C THR A 334 -21.76 5.34 35.64
N ARG A 335 -22.10 4.64 34.57
CA ARG A 335 -23.03 5.15 33.55
C ARG A 335 -24.38 5.53 34.14
N PRO A 336 -24.95 6.70 33.80
CA PRO A 336 -26.32 7.06 34.16
C PRO A 336 -27.35 6.01 33.67
N SER A 337 -28.43 5.81 34.43
CA SER A 337 -29.53 4.94 33.99
C SER A 337 -30.24 5.52 32.77
N MET A 338 -30.64 4.68 31.79
CA MET A 338 -31.30 5.11 30.55
C MET A 338 -32.54 5.97 30.80
N ASP A 339 -33.30 5.71 31.83
CA ASP A 339 -34.53 6.46 32.18
C ASP A 339 -34.23 7.85 32.77
N THR A 340 -32.99 8.16 33.07
CA THR A 340 -32.58 9.45 33.63
C THR A 340 -31.67 10.23 32.68
N LEU A 341 -31.45 9.73 31.48
CA LEU A 341 -30.60 10.42 30.49
C LEU A 341 -31.21 11.77 30.08
N ILE A 342 -30.38 12.78 30.09
CA ILE A 342 -30.59 14.09 29.47
C ILE A 342 -29.50 14.22 28.41
N ILE A 343 -29.88 13.92 27.15
CA ILE A 343 -28.95 13.80 26.06
C ILE A 343 -28.82 15.14 25.33
N TYR A 344 -27.58 15.53 25.02
CA TYR A 344 -27.26 16.65 24.15
C TYR A 344 -26.60 16.10 22.89
N GLU A 345 -27.30 16.12 21.77
CA GLU A 345 -26.72 15.80 20.45
C GLU A 345 -25.88 16.96 19.96
N LEU A 346 -24.66 16.68 19.51
CA LEU A 346 -23.75 17.69 18.99
C LEU A 346 -22.99 17.22 17.75
N HIS A 347 -22.82 18.14 16.81
CA HIS A 347 -21.85 18.04 15.74
C HIS A 347 -20.56 18.72 16.19
N ILE A 348 -19.43 18.02 16.16
CA ILE A 348 -18.18 18.51 16.76
C ILE A 348 -17.74 19.82 16.14
N ASP A 349 -17.76 19.93 14.82
CA ASP A 349 -17.42 21.16 14.09
C ASP A 349 -18.27 22.35 14.53
N ASP A 350 -19.60 22.20 14.49
CA ASP A 350 -20.52 23.30 14.78
C ASP A 350 -20.49 23.71 16.27
N PHE A 351 -20.36 22.73 17.16
CA PHE A 351 -20.40 22.97 18.59
C PHE A 351 -19.08 23.54 19.15
N ALA A 352 -17.95 23.04 18.64
CA ALA A 352 -16.64 23.29 19.21
C ALA A 352 -15.80 24.30 18.41
N ALA A 353 -16.17 24.60 17.17
CA ALA A 353 -15.44 25.54 16.30
C ALA A 353 -15.19 26.92 16.97
N SER A 354 -14.02 27.45 16.73
CA SER A 354 -13.60 28.78 17.19
C SER A 354 -13.19 29.65 16.00
N GLY A 355 -14.03 30.59 15.64
CA GLY A 355 -13.80 31.48 14.50
C GLY A 355 -13.88 30.75 13.16
N TYR A 356 -12.76 30.62 12.45
CA TYR A 356 -12.64 29.85 11.20
C TYR A 356 -11.97 28.48 11.38
N ALA A 357 -11.59 28.13 12.63
CA ALA A 357 -11.02 26.84 12.93
C ALA A 357 -12.13 25.81 13.14
N GLU A 358 -11.92 24.63 12.62
CA GLU A 358 -12.80 23.48 12.81
C GLU A 358 -12.74 23.00 14.26
N GLY A 359 -13.85 22.45 14.76
CA GLY A 359 -13.92 21.89 16.11
C GLY A 359 -13.26 20.51 16.16
N THR A 360 -12.61 20.23 17.28
CA THR A 360 -11.91 18.96 17.54
C THR A 360 -12.48 18.26 18.77
N PHE A 361 -12.11 17.01 19.02
CA PHE A 361 -12.41 16.28 20.26
C PHE A 361 -11.95 17.07 21.49
N LEU A 362 -10.76 17.68 21.42
CA LEU A 362 -10.21 18.45 22.54
C LEU A 362 -10.99 19.76 22.81
N ASP A 363 -11.50 20.40 21.77
CA ASP A 363 -12.34 21.58 21.92
C ASP A 363 -13.70 21.26 22.58
N VAL A 364 -14.22 20.04 22.35
CA VAL A 364 -15.42 19.55 23.07
C VAL A 364 -15.12 19.35 24.55
N VAL A 365 -13.92 18.83 24.91
CA VAL A 365 -13.50 18.68 26.30
C VAL A 365 -13.59 20.01 27.07
N ASP A 366 -13.15 21.11 26.46
CA ASP A 366 -13.17 22.45 27.05
C ASP A 366 -14.60 22.95 27.36
N LYS A 367 -15.63 22.35 26.74
CA LYS A 367 -17.04 22.70 26.91
C LYS A 367 -17.83 21.72 27.78
N LEU A 368 -17.23 20.62 28.25
CA LEU A 368 -17.94 19.63 29.06
C LEU A 368 -18.49 20.19 30.38
N ASP A 369 -17.79 21.13 31.03
CA ASP A 369 -18.26 21.76 32.28
C ASP A 369 -19.51 22.58 32.01
N HIS A 370 -19.58 23.30 30.88
CA HIS A 370 -20.78 24.01 30.47
C HIS A 370 -21.99 23.07 30.28
N LEU A 371 -21.77 21.92 29.59
CA LEU A 371 -22.84 20.93 29.40
C LEU A 371 -23.30 20.34 30.74
N LYS A 372 -22.37 20.10 31.66
CA LYS A 372 -22.67 19.63 33.01
C LYS A 372 -23.51 20.65 33.80
N GLU A 373 -23.17 21.94 33.71
CA GLU A 373 -23.93 23.04 34.33
C GLU A 373 -25.35 23.16 33.79
N LEU A 374 -25.57 22.84 32.52
CA LEU A 374 -26.91 22.76 31.91
C LEU A 374 -27.72 21.54 32.40
N GLY A 375 -27.10 20.63 33.17
CA GLY A 375 -27.74 19.41 33.66
C GLY A 375 -27.69 18.24 32.68
N ILE A 376 -26.86 18.31 31.66
CA ILE A 376 -26.64 17.23 30.69
C ILE A 376 -25.85 16.11 31.38
N ASN A 377 -26.27 14.86 31.16
CA ASN A 377 -25.56 13.67 31.66
C ASN A 377 -25.27 12.64 30.57
N ALA A 378 -25.54 12.97 29.30
CA ALA A 378 -25.07 12.23 28.13
C ALA A 378 -24.88 13.18 26.96
N ILE A 379 -23.79 13.01 26.23
CA ILE A 379 -23.57 13.61 24.90
C ILE A 379 -23.76 12.54 23.83
N GLU A 380 -24.45 12.90 22.76
CA GLU A 380 -24.57 12.11 21.55
C GLU A 380 -23.72 12.79 20.46
N LEU A 381 -22.62 12.16 20.08
CA LEU A 381 -21.78 12.65 19.01
C LEU A 381 -22.38 12.21 17.67
N MET A 382 -22.73 13.17 16.81
CA MET A 382 -23.03 12.90 15.40
C MET A 382 -21.85 12.14 14.77
N PRO A 383 -22.01 11.45 13.61
CA PRO A 383 -21.02 10.51 13.12
C PRO A 383 -19.61 11.10 13.07
N ILE A 384 -18.68 10.42 13.73
CA ILE A 384 -17.27 10.86 13.91
C ILE A 384 -16.29 10.13 12.99
N THR A 385 -16.79 9.31 12.07
CA THR A 385 -15.98 8.44 11.23
C THR A 385 -15.59 9.11 9.92
N ASP A 386 -14.57 8.54 9.25
CA ASP A 386 -14.01 9.05 8.01
C ASP A 386 -15.05 9.12 6.88
N VAL A 387 -15.02 10.22 6.16
CA VAL A 387 -15.94 10.57 5.06
C VAL A 387 -15.18 11.26 3.93
N ASN A 388 -15.70 11.16 2.69
CA ASN A 388 -15.09 11.82 1.53
C ASN A 388 -15.09 13.34 1.60
N TRP A 389 -16.09 13.90 2.26
CA TRP A 389 -16.23 15.34 2.38
C TRP A 389 -16.05 15.75 3.84
N PRO A 390 -14.92 16.33 4.22
CA PRO A 390 -14.58 16.56 5.62
C PRO A 390 -15.56 17.50 6.37
N HIS A 391 -16.30 18.34 5.66
CA HIS A 391 -17.25 19.31 6.25
C HIS A 391 -18.69 18.84 6.21
N ASN A 392 -18.99 17.55 6.00
CA ASN A 392 -20.34 17.02 6.10
C ASN A 392 -20.65 16.54 7.54
N TRP A 393 -21.91 16.24 7.79
CA TRP A 393 -22.37 15.76 9.10
C TRP A 393 -21.96 14.32 9.43
N GLY A 394 -21.26 13.63 8.53
CA GLY A 394 -20.75 12.27 8.77
C GLY A 394 -21.66 11.13 8.29
N TYR A 395 -22.85 11.44 7.71
CA TYR A 395 -23.79 10.41 7.25
C TYR A 395 -23.45 9.76 5.90
N ASP A 396 -22.24 9.96 5.41
CA ASP A 396 -21.69 9.36 4.18
C ASP A 396 -20.35 8.63 4.48
N PRO A 397 -20.33 7.61 5.34
CA PRO A 397 -19.08 7.02 5.81
C PRO A 397 -18.33 6.27 4.70
N ASN A 398 -17.02 6.49 4.60
CA ASN A 398 -16.10 5.57 3.93
C ASN A 398 -15.72 4.42 4.85
N HIS A 399 -15.59 4.71 6.14
CA HIS A 399 -15.24 3.76 7.19
C HIS A 399 -16.22 3.89 8.35
N HIS A 400 -16.43 2.78 9.07
CA HIS A 400 -17.29 2.78 10.26
C HIS A 400 -16.49 2.82 11.58
N LEU A 401 -15.16 2.74 11.52
CA LEU A 401 -14.29 2.77 12.70
C LEU A 401 -13.22 3.86 12.62
N ALA A 402 -12.60 4.07 11.46
CA ALA A 402 -11.60 5.12 11.30
C ALA A 402 -12.21 6.48 11.61
N LEU A 403 -11.55 7.25 12.47
CA LEU A 403 -12.01 8.57 12.87
C LEU A 403 -11.76 9.59 11.76
N LYS A 404 -12.62 10.60 11.69
CA LYS A 404 -12.44 11.76 10.84
C LYS A 404 -11.18 12.52 11.29
N GLU A 405 -10.18 12.60 10.43
CA GLU A 405 -8.86 13.17 10.75
C GLU A 405 -8.94 14.58 11.37
N LEU A 406 -9.86 15.41 10.87
CA LEU A 406 -10.06 16.78 11.36
C LEU A 406 -10.50 16.84 12.84
N TYR A 407 -11.13 15.81 13.36
CA TYR A 407 -11.57 15.80 14.76
C TYR A 407 -10.46 15.43 15.76
N GLY A 408 -9.37 14.83 15.28
CA GLY A 408 -8.23 14.46 16.08
C GLY A 408 -7.88 12.97 15.99
N THR A 409 -7.03 12.53 16.88
CA THR A 409 -6.48 11.18 16.95
C THR A 409 -7.37 10.22 17.75
N PRO A 410 -7.17 8.90 17.65
CA PRO A 410 -7.77 7.91 18.56
C PRO A 410 -7.53 8.23 20.04
N GLY A 411 -6.34 8.75 20.39
CA GLY A 411 -6.02 9.18 21.74
C GLY A 411 -6.86 10.38 22.21
N ASP A 412 -7.15 11.32 21.31
CA ASP A 412 -7.97 12.49 21.63
C ASP A 412 -9.44 12.09 21.89
N LEU A 413 -9.98 11.13 21.13
CA LEU A 413 -11.32 10.59 21.43
C LEU A 413 -11.35 9.87 22.78
N LYS A 414 -10.35 9.04 23.10
CA LYS A 414 -10.23 8.39 24.41
C LYS A 414 -10.17 9.44 25.54
N TYR A 415 -9.41 10.51 25.32
CA TYR A 415 -9.34 11.61 26.27
C TYR A 415 -10.68 12.32 26.45
N LEU A 416 -11.42 12.59 25.37
CA LEU A 416 -12.77 13.17 25.46
C LEU A 416 -13.70 12.27 26.30
N VAL A 417 -13.72 10.96 26.01
CA VAL A 417 -14.56 10.01 26.74
C VAL A 417 -14.17 9.96 28.22
N ASP A 418 -12.89 9.89 28.53
CA ASP A 418 -12.38 9.87 29.90
C ASP A 418 -12.79 11.15 30.68
N GLN A 419 -12.64 12.31 30.05
CA GLN A 419 -13.03 13.60 30.64
C GLN A 419 -14.54 13.76 30.83
N ALA A 420 -15.35 13.18 29.91
CA ALA A 420 -16.80 13.12 30.06
C ALA A 420 -17.17 12.20 31.24
N HIS A 421 -16.61 11.02 31.33
CA HIS A 421 -16.82 10.05 32.42
C HIS A 421 -16.45 10.62 33.78
N LEU A 422 -15.31 11.33 33.92
CA LEU A 422 -14.91 12.03 35.15
C LEU A 422 -15.96 13.05 35.64
N ARG A 423 -16.78 13.55 34.71
CA ARG A 423 -17.89 14.49 35.02
C ARG A 423 -19.23 13.79 35.17
N GLY A 424 -19.28 12.45 35.04
CA GLY A 424 -20.50 11.65 35.08
C GLY A 424 -21.39 11.87 33.84
N VAL A 425 -20.79 12.15 32.69
CA VAL A 425 -21.44 12.32 31.39
C VAL A 425 -21.14 11.10 30.53
N ALA A 426 -22.20 10.43 30.06
CA ALA A 426 -22.08 9.31 29.12
C ALA A 426 -21.78 9.82 27.72
N VAL A 427 -21.10 8.99 26.92
CA VAL A 427 -20.82 9.25 25.50
C VAL A 427 -21.54 8.25 24.60
N ILE A 428 -22.42 8.74 23.75
CA ILE A 428 -23.19 7.97 22.77
C ILE A 428 -22.66 8.32 21.39
N LEU A 429 -22.51 7.34 20.51
CA LEU A 429 -22.16 7.56 19.12
C LEU A 429 -23.35 7.35 18.20
N ASP A 430 -23.52 8.27 17.25
CA ASP A 430 -24.40 8.07 16.12
C ASP A 430 -23.69 7.26 15.05
N MET A 431 -24.22 6.08 14.72
CA MET A 431 -23.62 5.09 13.82
C MET A 431 -24.45 4.86 12.58
N VAL A 432 -23.84 5.00 11.42
CA VAL A 432 -24.46 4.85 10.10
C VAL A 432 -24.23 3.44 9.59
N TRP A 433 -25.06 2.48 9.98
CA TRP A 433 -24.94 1.10 9.59
C TRP A 433 -25.75 0.67 8.37
N ASN A 434 -26.52 1.57 7.77
CA ASN A 434 -27.34 1.24 6.61
C ASN A 434 -26.52 1.22 5.29
N HIS A 435 -25.46 2.00 5.18
CA HIS A 435 -24.68 2.12 3.94
C HIS A 435 -23.21 2.46 4.18
N VAL A 436 -22.42 2.36 3.10
CA VAL A 436 -21.03 2.80 2.98
C VAL A 436 -20.83 3.43 1.60
N ARG A 437 -19.88 4.36 1.47
CA ARG A 437 -19.51 4.94 0.18
C ARG A 437 -18.71 3.96 -0.68
N SER A 438 -18.80 4.12 -2.00
CA SER A 438 -18.03 3.33 -2.97
C SER A 438 -16.51 3.58 -2.91
N ASP A 439 -16.08 4.65 -2.25
CA ASP A 439 -14.66 4.91 -1.99
C ASP A 439 -14.13 4.15 -0.76
N GLY A 440 -15.02 3.61 0.06
CA GLY A 440 -14.66 2.84 1.24
C GLY A 440 -14.13 1.43 0.93
N PRO A 441 -13.33 0.84 1.86
CA PRO A 441 -12.68 -0.45 1.66
C PRO A 441 -13.68 -1.61 1.54
N LEU A 442 -14.86 -1.54 2.17
CA LEU A 442 -15.86 -2.61 2.09
C LEU A 442 -16.42 -2.79 0.67
N TRP A 443 -16.49 -1.71 -0.11
CA TRP A 443 -16.83 -1.80 -1.53
C TRP A 443 -15.62 -2.19 -2.36
N LYS A 444 -14.49 -1.51 -2.16
CA LYS A 444 -13.28 -1.70 -2.98
C LYS A 444 -12.67 -3.09 -2.92
N ILE A 445 -12.92 -3.84 -1.85
CA ILE A 445 -12.39 -5.20 -1.70
C ILE A 445 -12.94 -6.16 -2.76
N GLN A 446 -14.18 -5.94 -3.18
CA GLN A 446 -14.84 -6.65 -4.27
C GLN A 446 -15.93 -5.74 -4.87
N PRO A 447 -15.61 -4.91 -5.90
CA PRO A 447 -16.54 -3.94 -6.45
C PRO A 447 -17.54 -4.57 -7.44
N ASP A 448 -18.16 -5.66 -7.00
CA ASP A 448 -19.20 -6.41 -7.73
C ASP A 448 -20.32 -6.77 -6.75
N TYR A 449 -21.51 -6.28 -6.99
CA TYR A 449 -22.69 -6.53 -6.13
C TYR A 449 -23.03 -8.01 -5.92
N ALA A 450 -22.77 -8.86 -6.92
CA ALA A 450 -23.07 -10.27 -6.82
C ALA A 450 -22.04 -11.06 -5.98
N LEU A 451 -20.87 -10.50 -5.80
CA LEU A 451 -19.71 -11.14 -5.18
C LEU A 451 -19.28 -10.44 -3.88
N ASN A 452 -19.69 -9.19 -3.64
CA ASN A 452 -19.31 -8.45 -2.46
C ASN A 452 -20.03 -9.01 -1.22
N PRO A 453 -19.31 -9.43 -0.17
CA PRO A 453 -19.92 -10.06 1.00
C PRO A 453 -20.58 -9.05 1.97
N TYR A 454 -20.29 -7.75 1.78
CA TYR A 454 -20.78 -6.70 2.69
C TYR A 454 -21.96 -5.93 2.11
N ILE A 455 -22.14 -5.97 0.78
CA ILE A 455 -23.07 -5.11 0.07
C ILE A 455 -24.27 -5.90 -0.43
N LYS A 456 -25.45 -5.35 -0.23
CA LYS A 456 -26.72 -5.96 -0.62
C LYS A 456 -26.86 -6.03 -2.15
N VAL A 457 -27.23 -7.22 -2.66
CA VAL A 457 -27.48 -7.41 -4.09
C VAL A 457 -28.78 -6.74 -4.49
N TRP A 458 -28.75 -5.91 -5.52
CA TRP A 458 -29.92 -5.16 -6.03
C TRP A 458 -31.16 -5.98 -6.36
N THR A 459 -30.99 -7.21 -6.81
CA THR A 459 -32.09 -8.11 -7.19
C THR A 459 -32.90 -8.62 -6.00
N GLU A 460 -32.35 -8.48 -4.78
CA GLU A 460 -32.99 -8.92 -3.53
C GLU A 460 -33.72 -7.77 -2.83
N LEU A 461 -33.53 -6.54 -3.32
CA LEU A 461 -34.27 -5.40 -2.82
C LEU A 461 -35.75 -5.55 -3.17
N ASN A 462 -36.61 -5.22 -2.20
CA ASN A 462 -38.03 -5.09 -2.47
C ASN A 462 -38.25 -4.19 -3.70
N PRO A 463 -38.95 -4.64 -4.77
CA PRO A 463 -39.17 -3.83 -5.96
C PRO A 463 -39.87 -2.47 -5.71
N ASN A 464 -40.35 -2.24 -4.49
CA ASN A 464 -40.91 -0.97 -4.05
C ASN A 464 -39.90 -0.13 -3.22
N GLU A 465 -38.71 -0.63 -2.92
CA GLU A 465 -37.60 0.16 -2.38
C GLU A 465 -36.85 0.74 -3.57
N THR A 466 -37.09 2.00 -3.86
CA THR A 466 -36.24 2.76 -4.78
C THR A 466 -34.87 2.83 -4.15
N GLN A 467 -33.81 2.54 -4.93
CA GLN A 467 -32.45 2.86 -4.54
C GLN A 467 -32.46 4.26 -3.95
N GLU A 468 -32.02 4.36 -2.72
CA GLU A 468 -31.82 5.67 -2.15
C GLU A 468 -30.75 6.34 -3.01
N SER A 469 -31.12 7.39 -3.71
CA SER A 469 -30.34 8.05 -4.78
C SER A 469 -29.11 8.81 -4.27
N TRP A 470 -28.55 8.38 -3.13
CA TRP A 470 -27.50 9.07 -2.38
C TRP A 470 -26.10 8.64 -2.79
N GLY A 471 -26.00 7.68 -3.74
CA GLY A 471 -24.71 7.21 -4.25
C GLY A 471 -23.91 6.34 -3.30
N ALA A 472 -24.55 5.84 -2.26
CA ALA A 472 -23.96 4.92 -1.29
C ALA A 472 -24.34 3.46 -1.58
N GLN A 473 -23.61 2.52 -0.97
CA GLN A 473 -23.80 1.09 -1.10
C GLN A 473 -24.47 0.55 0.15
N ASP A 474 -25.68 -0.04 0.04
CA ASP A 474 -26.40 -0.60 1.18
C ASP A 474 -25.68 -1.82 1.75
N LEU A 475 -25.51 -1.87 3.07
CA LEU A 475 -24.93 -3.03 3.75
C LEU A 475 -25.92 -4.20 3.82
N ASP A 476 -25.43 -5.39 3.55
CA ASP A 476 -26.21 -6.64 3.68
C ASP A 476 -26.17 -7.20 5.11
N HIS A 477 -27.09 -6.76 5.94
CA HIS A 477 -27.21 -7.23 7.35
C HIS A 477 -27.67 -8.68 7.50
N PHE A 478 -28.03 -9.38 6.42
CA PHE A 478 -28.31 -10.81 6.44
C PHE A 478 -27.06 -11.65 6.18
N ASN A 479 -25.99 -11.05 5.67
CA ASN A 479 -24.73 -11.73 5.47
C ASN A 479 -23.95 -11.83 6.79
N ALA A 480 -23.48 -13.04 7.13
CA ALA A 480 -22.75 -13.28 8.37
C ALA A 480 -21.46 -12.43 8.49
N HIS A 481 -20.77 -12.19 7.39
CA HIS A 481 -19.53 -11.38 7.39
C HIS A 481 -19.80 -9.90 7.68
N THR A 482 -20.93 -9.37 7.20
CA THR A 482 -21.38 -8.02 7.55
C THR A 482 -21.73 -7.93 9.03
N VAL A 483 -22.48 -8.93 9.54
CA VAL A 483 -22.82 -8.99 10.96
C VAL A 483 -21.57 -9.07 11.84
N ASP A 484 -20.61 -9.91 11.47
CA ASP A 484 -19.35 -10.05 12.19
C ASP A 484 -18.53 -8.73 12.17
N TYR A 485 -18.47 -8.06 11.02
CA TYR A 485 -17.83 -6.76 10.90
C TYR A 485 -18.48 -5.70 11.80
N VAL A 486 -19.80 -5.55 11.74
CA VAL A 486 -20.58 -4.63 12.60
C VAL A 486 -20.33 -4.93 14.08
N ASN A 487 -20.38 -6.21 14.47
CA ASN A 487 -20.13 -6.62 15.85
C ASN A 487 -18.70 -6.32 16.29
N GLN A 488 -17.72 -6.52 15.41
CA GLN A 488 -16.32 -6.25 15.73
C GLN A 488 -16.08 -4.74 15.90
N VAL A 489 -16.61 -3.90 15.01
CA VAL A 489 -16.51 -2.43 15.13
C VAL A 489 -17.18 -1.94 16.42
N ASN A 490 -18.42 -2.37 16.69
CA ASN A 490 -19.13 -1.96 17.90
C ASN A 490 -18.40 -2.41 19.18
N ARG A 491 -17.83 -3.62 19.18
CA ARG A 491 -17.02 -4.11 20.30
C ARG A 491 -15.77 -3.26 20.52
N ILE A 492 -15.06 -2.90 19.45
CA ILE A 492 -13.89 -2.02 19.55
C ILE A 492 -14.28 -0.66 20.16
N LEU A 493 -15.38 -0.07 19.70
CA LEU A 493 -15.86 1.20 20.24
C LEU A 493 -16.21 1.11 21.72
N VAL A 494 -16.79 0.00 22.17
CA VAL A 494 -17.13 -0.22 23.59
C VAL A 494 -15.89 -0.56 24.43
N ASP A 495 -15.08 -1.52 23.98
CA ASP A 495 -14.00 -2.09 24.79
C ASP A 495 -12.77 -1.17 24.78
N GLU A 496 -12.43 -0.56 23.63
CA GLU A 496 -11.22 0.23 23.45
C GLU A 496 -11.46 1.72 23.74
N TYR A 497 -12.60 2.29 23.31
CA TYR A 497 -12.94 3.71 23.50
C TYR A 497 -13.90 3.96 24.66
N ARG A 498 -14.41 2.91 25.32
CA ARG A 498 -15.36 2.99 26.44
C ARG A 498 -16.63 3.77 26.12
N ILE A 499 -17.13 3.64 24.88
CA ILE A 499 -18.39 4.27 24.47
C ILE A 499 -19.56 3.63 25.21
N ASP A 500 -20.47 4.45 25.75
CA ASP A 500 -21.58 4.02 26.61
C ASP A 500 -22.79 3.48 25.86
N GLY A 501 -22.97 3.90 24.62
CA GLY A 501 -24.12 3.50 23.82
C GLY A 501 -24.05 3.98 22.38
N PHE A 502 -25.03 3.53 21.60
CA PHE A 502 -25.16 3.87 20.17
C PHE A 502 -26.57 4.37 19.87
N ARG A 503 -26.63 5.35 19.00
CA ARG A 503 -27.82 5.67 18.20
C ARG A 503 -27.57 5.12 16.80
N PHE A 504 -28.48 4.36 16.25
CA PHE A 504 -28.36 3.83 14.91
C PHE A 504 -29.19 4.67 13.95
N ASP A 505 -28.49 5.31 13.01
CA ASP A 505 -29.15 6.10 11.97
C ASP A 505 -29.86 5.20 10.97
N ALA A 506 -31.06 5.63 10.52
CA ALA A 506 -31.86 4.98 9.47
C ALA A 506 -31.95 3.44 9.61
N ALA A 507 -32.00 2.92 10.84
CA ALA A 507 -32.18 1.48 11.09
C ALA A 507 -33.56 1.02 10.55
N ARG A 508 -33.54 0.16 9.52
CA ARG A 508 -34.73 -0.36 8.85
C ARG A 508 -34.75 -1.89 8.93
#